data_6d8360ce6490a6fa5d12efe1a5ef711a
#
_entry.id   6d8360ce6490a6fa5d12efe1a5ef711a
#
_cell.length_a   1.000
_cell.length_b   1.000
_cell.length_c   1.000
_cell.angle_alpha   90.00
_cell.angle_beta   90.00
_cell.angle_gamma   90.00
#
_symmetry.space_group_name_H-M   'P 1'
#
loop_
_entity.id
_entity.type
_entity.pdbx_description
1 polymer ?
#
loop_
_entity_poly.entity_id
_entity_poly.type
_entity_poly.pdbx_seq_one_letter_code
_entity_poly.pdbx_strand_id
1 'polypeptide(L)'
;GWNHALYPEYNNIMDSTGVVFRSVIGNHDMTNYGRSFEGSTRDYEKMYGPSYYSFNVGRVHYIVLNDNFYVGKDWYYIGYLPEAQLRWMERDLSYVGKDMKVVVSLHIPTTLREWDRTGYNFNYSQIADVMCNRKAVYDLLAPYDALILSGHTHTGNNEIITETLMEQNVTSLGGAWWCGPVCVDGGPAGFKLYSFDGTDVRWRFLGCDTPDDYQMKVYVDSPYFPGEVVVNIWDYDPLWKVEYFEDGVKVCDMERFEGKDPLTLELYKDPSSLKRSWVQAVLTQNLFRAAMSRDAKSREVRVTDRFGNVYSEYSGTTDAPATGEGTSGAAPL
;
A
#
# COMPACT_ATOMS: atom_id res chain seq x y z
N GLY A 1 -17.20 -6.13 -10.23
CA GLY A 1 -18.30 -5.37 -10.68
C GLY A 1 -18.89 -4.49 -9.61
N TRP A 2 -19.73 -3.64 -10.05
CA TRP A 2 -20.50 -2.63 -9.35
C TRP A 2 -21.65 -3.31 -8.59
N ASN A 3 -21.41 -3.93 -7.46
CA ASN A 3 -22.44 -4.67 -6.75
C ASN A 3 -22.72 -4.06 -5.38
N HIS A 4 -23.44 -2.95 -5.37
CA HIS A 4 -23.92 -2.32 -4.13
C HIS A 4 -24.80 -3.24 -3.27
N ALA A 5 -25.29 -4.35 -3.81
CA ALA A 5 -26.01 -5.37 -3.03
C ALA A 5 -25.12 -6.06 -1.98
N LEU A 6 -23.80 -5.93 -2.08
CA LEU A 6 -22.86 -6.44 -1.06
C LEU A 6 -22.69 -5.51 0.15
N TYR A 7 -23.13 -4.26 0.09
CA TYR A 7 -22.99 -3.32 1.21
C TYR A 7 -23.60 -3.83 2.53
N PRO A 8 -24.80 -4.43 2.56
CA PRO A 8 -25.34 -4.97 3.80
C PRO A 8 -24.48 -6.08 4.42
N GLU A 9 -23.95 -6.98 3.58
CA GLU A 9 -23.06 -8.05 4.04
C GLU A 9 -21.73 -7.49 4.59
N TYR A 10 -21.11 -6.56 3.86
CA TYR A 10 -19.91 -5.86 4.32
C TYR A 10 -20.15 -5.15 5.66
N ASN A 11 -21.25 -4.41 5.79
CA ASN A 11 -21.57 -3.70 7.02
C ASN A 11 -21.79 -4.65 8.19
N ASN A 12 -22.49 -5.78 7.98
CA ASN A 12 -22.65 -6.78 9.02
C ASN A 12 -21.32 -7.35 9.52
N ILE A 13 -20.35 -7.57 8.62
CA ILE A 13 -18.99 -8.00 8.98
C ILE A 13 -18.29 -6.90 9.78
N MET A 14 -18.30 -5.67 9.29
CA MET A 14 -17.63 -4.56 9.97
C MET A 14 -18.24 -4.26 11.33
N ASP A 15 -19.56 -4.26 11.45
CA ASP A 15 -20.29 -4.05 12.72
C ASP A 15 -19.97 -5.14 13.75
N SER A 16 -19.72 -6.37 13.28
CA SER A 16 -19.38 -7.49 14.16
C SER A 16 -18.01 -7.32 14.84
N THR A 17 -17.14 -6.46 14.29
CA THR A 17 -15.84 -6.17 14.90
C THR A 17 -15.95 -5.28 16.14
N GLY A 18 -17.06 -4.55 16.32
CA GLY A 18 -17.24 -3.56 17.38
C GLY A 18 -16.36 -2.30 17.23
N VAL A 19 -15.66 -2.14 16.11
CA VAL A 19 -14.79 -0.99 15.81
C VAL A 19 -15.53 0.02 14.99
N VAL A 20 -15.36 1.32 15.31
CA VAL A 20 -15.87 2.40 14.47
C VAL A 20 -15.04 2.49 13.20
N PHE A 21 -15.67 2.30 12.05
CA PHE A 21 -15.01 2.45 10.77
C PHE A 21 -15.43 3.72 10.03
N ARG A 22 -14.56 4.17 9.12
CA ARG A 22 -14.77 5.31 8.24
C ARG A 22 -14.44 4.87 6.82
N SER A 23 -15.43 4.99 5.93
CA SER A 23 -15.29 4.54 4.55
C SER A 23 -14.66 5.59 3.66
N VAL A 24 -13.82 5.15 2.74
CA VAL A 24 -13.32 5.91 1.59
C VAL A 24 -13.98 5.33 0.36
N ILE A 25 -14.62 6.18 -0.46
CA ILE A 25 -15.24 5.72 -1.70
C ILE A 25 -14.17 5.29 -2.71
N GLY A 26 -14.34 4.11 -3.30
CA GLY A 26 -13.50 3.61 -4.39
C GLY A 26 -14.21 3.64 -5.74
N ASN A 27 -13.47 3.37 -6.81
CA ASN A 27 -14.02 3.34 -8.17
C ASN A 27 -15.13 2.29 -8.35
N HIS A 28 -15.13 1.21 -7.57
CA HIS A 28 -16.17 0.18 -7.60
C HIS A 28 -17.42 0.51 -6.77
N ASP A 29 -17.38 1.56 -5.96
CA ASP A 29 -18.53 2.08 -5.20
C ASP A 29 -19.37 3.09 -5.99
N MET A 30 -18.89 3.49 -7.16
CA MET A 30 -19.56 4.49 -7.98
C MET A 30 -20.80 3.90 -8.65
N THR A 31 -21.84 4.71 -8.79
CA THR A 31 -23.05 4.38 -9.54
C THR A 31 -22.79 4.48 -11.03
N ASN A 32 -22.58 3.36 -11.73
CA ASN A 32 -22.14 3.30 -13.13
C ASN A 32 -23.14 3.81 -14.17
N TYR A 33 -24.37 4.11 -13.76
CA TYR A 33 -25.41 4.73 -14.59
C TYR A 33 -25.65 6.21 -14.23
N GLY A 34 -24.80 6.77 -13.37
CA GLY A 34 -24.79 8.20 -13.07
C GLY A 34 -24.46 9.03 -14.33
N ARG A 35 -25.06 10.22 -14.43
CA ARG A 35 -24.83 11.11 -15.58
C ARG A 35 -23.81 12.20 -15.28
N SER A 36 -23.41 12.34 -14.02
CA SER A 36 -22.47 13.33 -13.53
C SER A 36 -21.63 12.73 -12.40
N PHE A 37 -20.57 13.43 -12.03
CA PHE A 37 -19.76 13.08 -10.87
C PHE A 37 -20.62 12.98 -9.60
N GLU A 38 -21.47 13.97 -9.32
CA GLU A 38 -22.34 13.98 -8.13
C GLU A 38 -23.39 12.86 -8.19
N GLY A 39 -23.85 12.53 -9.39
CA GLY A 39 -24.79 11.42 -9.60
C GLY A 39 -24.15 10.06 -9.34
N SER A 40 -22.84 9.95 -9.52
CA SER A 40 -22.10 8.69 -9.36
C SER A 40 -21.88 8.29 -7.91
N THR A 41 -21.94 9.21 -6.96
CA THR A 41 -21.72 8.96 -5.53
C THR A 41 -22.99 8.60 -4.77
N ARG A 42 -24.16 8.73 -5.41
CA ARG A 42 -25.47 8.68 -4.76
C ARG A 42 -25.73 7.42 -3.93
N ASP A 43 -25.41 6.25 -4.46
CA ASP A 43 -25.72 4.98 -3.78
C ASP A 43 -24.75 4.74 -2.63
N TYR A 44 -23.51 5.15 -2.77
CA TYR A 44 -22.54 5.16 -1.67
C TYR A 44 -22.98 6.12 -0.55
N GLU A 45 -23.35 7.36 -0.90
CA GLU A 45 -23.72 8.39 0.08
C GLU A 45 -24.98 8.06 0.87
N LYS A 46 -25.93 7.31 0.30
CA LYS A 46 -27.09 6.78 1.03
C LYS A 46 -26.70 5.80 2.13
N MET A 47 -25.60 5.06 1.97
CA MET A 47 -25.16 4.03 2.89
C MET A 47 -24.16 4.56 3.91
N TYR A 48 -23.17 5.35 3.48
CA TYR A 48 -22.01 5.73 4.27
C TYR A 48 -21.93 7.22 4.60
N GLY A 49 -22.84 8.04 4.08
CA GLY A 49 -22.81 9.49 4.23
C GLY A 49 -21.92 10.17 3.18
N PRO A 50 -21.44 11.39 3.44
CA PRO A 50 -20.69 12.17 2.46
C PRO A 50 -19.51 11.41 1.87
N SER A 51 -19.27 11.57 0.57
CA SER A 51 -18.14 10.94 -0.13
C SER A 51 -16.80 11.62 0.14
N TYR A 52 -16.81 12.80 0.77
CA TYR A 52 -15.64 13.46 1.35
C TYR A 52 -16.02 14.19 2.63
N TYR A 53 -15.15 14.15 3.64
CA TYR A 53 -15.39 14.70 4.96
C TYR A 53 -14.10 14.78 5.78
N SER A 54 -14.15 15.43 6.94
CA SER A 54 -13.04 15.46 7.89
C SER A 54 -13.51 15.28 9.34
N PHE A 55 -12.59 14.91 10.20
CA PHE A 55 -12.81 14.76 11.63
C PHE A 55 -11.48 14.79 12.39
N ASN A 56 -11.54 15.03 13.69
CA ASN A 56 -10.39 15.02 14.57
C ASN A 56 -10.43 13.83 15.54
N VAL A 57 -9.28 13.22 15.78
CA VAL A 57 -9.05 12.30 16.91
C VAL A 57 -7.77 12.73 17.60
N GLY A 58 -7.87 13.21 18.84
CA GLY A 58 -6.72 13.77 19.56
C GLY A 58 -6.06 14.92 18.79
N ARG A 59 -4.76 14.78 18.51
CA ARG A 59 -3.97 15.76 17.75
C ARG A 59 -3.82 15.43 16.26
N VAL A 60 -4.66 14.55 15.75
CA VAL A 60 -4.66 14.16 14.34
C VAL A 60 -5.95 14.66 13.67
N HIS A 61 -5.77 15.36 12.57
CA HIS A 61 -6.84 15.80 11.68
C HIS A 61 -6.92 14.84 10.49
N TYR A 62 -8.05 14.17 10.35
CA TYR A 62 -8.30 13.21 9.28
C TYR A 62 -9.16 13.85 8.21
N ILE A 63 -8.73 13.70 6.96
CA ILE A 63 -9.45 14.15 5.76
C ILE A 63 -9.70 12.93 4.89
N VAL A 64 -10.95 12.69 4.52
CA VAL A 64 -11.34 11.68 3.54
C VAL A 64 -11.75 12.39 2.27
N LEU A 65 -11.18 11.96 1.13
CA LEU A 65 -11.42 12.59 -0.17
C LEU A 65 -12.02 11.58 -1.16
N ASN A 66 -12.81 12.08 -2.09
CA ASN A 66 -13.26 11.33 -3.26
C ASN A 66 -12.48 11.78 -4.49
N ASP A 67 -11.48 11.02 -4.85
CA ASP A 67 -10.63 11.25 -6.00
C ASP A 67 -10.99 10.41 -7.23
N ASN A 68 -12.09 9.64 -7.15
CA ASN A 68 -12.65 8.88 -8.27
C ASN A 68 -13.55 9.79 -9.11
N PHE A 69 -12.99 10.59 -9.99
CA PHE A 69 -13.77 11.50 -10.81
C PHE A 69 -14.47 10.74 -11.94
N TYR A 70 -15.80 10.58 -11.81
CA TYR A 70 -16.61 9.89 -12.82
C TYR A 70 -16.73 10.72 -14.10
N VAL A 71 -16.26 10.16 -15.19
CA VAL A 71 -16.26 10.80 -16.52
C VAL A 71 -17.49 10.40 -17.34
N GLY A 72 -18.00 9.19 -17.14
CA GLY A 72 -19.16 8.66 -17.86
C GLY A 72 -19.10 7.14 -18.01
N LYS A 73 -20.21 6.57 -18.49
CA LYS A 73 -20.34 5.12 -18.61
C LYS A 73 -19.27 4.45 -19.46
N ASP A 74 -18.82 5.12 -20.52
CA ASP A 74 -17.89 4.52 -21.49
C ASP A 74 -16.43 4.62 -21.06
N TRP A 75 -16.09 5.65 -20.28
CA TRP A 75 -14.73 5.93 -19.79
C TRP A 75 -14.55 5.75 -18.29
N TYR A 76 -15.62 5.46 -17.56
CA TYR A 76 -15.66 5.27 -16.11
C TYR A 76 -15.17 6.49 -15.33
N TYR A 77 -13.92 6.51 -14.90
CA TYR A 77 -13.34 7.50 -13.98
C TYR A 77 -11.89 7.80 -14.34
N ILE A 78 -11.41 8.89 -13.76
CA ILE A 78 -9.99 9.25 -13.67
C ILE A 78 -9.66 9.62 -12.22
N GLY A 79 -8.37 9.54 -11.86
CA GLY A 79 -7.88 10.06 -10.58
C GLY A 79 -7.84 11.58 -10.61
N TYR A 80 -8.82 12.26 -10.01
CA TYR A 80 -8.89 13.72 -10.05
C TYR A 80 -9.78 14.27 -8.94
N LEU A 81 -9.31 15.33 -8.25
CA LEU A 81 -10.11 16.07 -7.28
C LEU A 81 -10.76 17.30 -7.93
N PRO A 82 -12.10 17.40 -7.90
CA PRO A 82 -12.82 18.59 -8.39
C PRO A 82 -12.43 19.84 -7.61
N GLU A 83 -12.47 20.97 -8.28
CA GLU A 83 -12.16 22.28 -7.69
C GLU A 83 -13.00 22.57 -6.42
N ALA A 84 -14.25 22.16 -6.40
CA ALA A 84 -15.12 22.34 -5.24
C ALA A 84 -14.56 21.58 -4.00
N GLN A 85 -14.02 20.39 -4.20
CA GLN A 85 -13.44 19.58 -3.13
C GLN A 85 -12.08 20.14 -2.67
N LEU A 86 -11.25 20.65 -3.60
CA LEU A 86 -10.00 21.34 -3.27
C LEU A 86 -10.25 22.61 -2.43
N ARG A 87 -11.23 23.44 -2.81
CA ARG A 87 -11.62 24.63 -2.03
C ARG A 87 -12.19 24.26 -0.66
N TRP A 88 -12.93 23.16 -0.58
CA TRP A 88 -13.42 22.66 0.69
C TRP A 88 -12.24 22.24 1.58
N MET A 89 -11.28 21.48 1.04
CA MET A 89 -10.07 21.05 1.77
C MET A 89 -9.23 22.26 2.23
N GLU A 90 -9.04 23.26 1.38
CA GLU A 90 -8.34 24.50 1.74
C GLU A 90 -9.01 25.20 2.92
N ARG A 91 -10.33 25.32 2.88
CA ARG A 91 -11.10 25.93 3.99
C ARG A 91 -11.01 25.10 5.26
N ASP A 92 -11.15 23.79 5.16
CA ASP A 92 -11.07 22.86 6.28
C ASP A 92 -9.70 22.97 6.96
N LEU A 93 -8.62 22.90 6.19
CA LEU A 93 -7.25 23.06 6.67
C LEU A 93 -6.97 24.43 7.29
N SER A 94 -7.72 25.49 6.93
CA SER A 94 -7.57 26.81 7.54
C SER A 94 -7.94 26.85 9.03
N TYR A 95 -8.69 25.86 9.52
CA TYR A 95 -9.04 25.70 10.93
C TYR A 95 -8.10 24.75 11.68
N VAL A 96 -7.15 24.12 10.99
CA VAL A 96 -6.22 23.13 11.56
C VAL A 96 -4.93 23.80 12.00
N GLY A 97 -4.54 23.59 13.27
CA GLY A 97 -3.25 24.07 13.78
C GLY A 97 -2.09 23.42 13.06
N LYS A 98 -1.02 24.18 12.80
CA LYS A 98 0.19 23.65 12.11
C LYS A 98 0.97 22.65 12.95
N ASP A 99 0.65 22.54 14.22
CA ASP A 99 1.18 21.58 15.18
C ASP A 99 0.37 20.28 15.25
N MET A 100 -0.65 20.12 14.40
CA MET A 100 -1.42 18.88 14.26
C MET A 100 -0.86 18.01 13.13
N LYS A 101 -0.95 16.71 13.29
CA LYS A 101 -0.75 15.74 12.20
C LYS A 101 -1.97 15.76 11.27
N VAL A 102 -1.74 15.74 9.97
CA VAL A 102 -2.81 15.61 8.98
C VAL A 102 -2.72 14.23 8.32
N VAL A 103 -3.82 13.48 8.33
CA VAL A 103 -3.91 12.19 7.63
C VAL A 103 -4.99 12.30 6.55
N VAL A 104 -4.60 12.14 5.30
CA VAL A 104 -5.50 12.18 4.14
C VAL A 104 -5.73 10.77 3.64
N SER A 105 -6.97 10.34 3.60
CA SER A 105 -7.36 9.05 3.03
C SER A 105 -8.09 9.27 1.70
N LEU A 106 -7.63 8.60 0.67
CA LEU A 106 -8.20 8.64 -0.68
C LEU A 106 -8.04 7.25 -1.34
N HIS A 107 -8.66 7.03 -2.47
CA HIS A 107 -8.62 5.71 -3.11
C HIS A 107 -7.48 5.58 -4.11
N ILE A 108 -7.40 6.49 -5.08
CA ILE A 108 -6.40 6.45 -6.16
C ILE A 108 -5.12 7.13 -5.68
N PRO A 109 -3.96 6.47 -5.75
CA PRO A 109 -2.71 7.06 -5.24
C PRO A 109 -2.34 8.36 -5.94
N THR A 110 -1.64 9.22 -5.21
CA THR A 110 -1.14 10.48 -5.76
C THR A 110 0.18 10.28 -6.51
N THR A 111 0.93 9.24 -6.20
CA THR A 111 2.18 8.91 -6.89
C THR A 111 2.30 7.42 -7.15
N LEU A 112 2.76 7.09 -8.35
CA LEU A 112 3.31 5.79 -8.74
C LEU A 112 4.64 6.07 -9.44
N ARG A 113 5.68 5.30 -9.10
CA ARG A 113 7.00 5.48 -9.72
C ARG A 113 7.01 5.26 -11.23
N GLU A 114 6.17 4.37 -11.74
CA GLU A 114 6.01 4.18 -13.19
C GLU A 114 5.53 5.46 -13.89
N TRP A 115 4.64 6.22 -13.24
CA TRP A 115 4.16 7.49 -13.79
C TRP A 115 5.28 8.51 -13.98
N ASP A 116 6.17 8.63 -13.01
CA ASP A 116 7.26 9.60 -13.06
C ASP A 116 8.29 9.27 -14.16
N ARG A 117 8.31 8.02 -14.65
CA ARG A 117 9.23 7.54 -15.70
C ARG A 117 8.67 7.58 -17.12
N THR A 118 7.35 7.51 -17.28
CA THR A 118 6.74 7.34 -18.60
C THR A 118 6.50 8.64 -19.37
N GLY A 119 6.74 9.79 -18.74
CA GLY A 119 6.53 11.09 -19.38
C GLY A 119 5.07 11.31 -19.81
N TYR A 120 4.88 12.09 -20.86
CA TYR A 120 3.54 12.50 -21.35
C TYR A 120 2.80 11.44 -22.20
N ASN A 121 3.06 10.17 -22.00
CA ASN A 121 2.32 9.11 -22.70
C ASN A 121 0.96 8.90 -22.03
N PHE A 122 -0.05 9.66 -22.45
CA PHE A 122 -1.41 9.52 -21.96
C PHE A 122 -2.03 8.22 -22.44
N ASN A 123 -2.17 7.26 -21.53
CA ASN A 123 -3.11 6.16 -21.70
C ASN A 123 -4.12 6.18 -20.54
N TYR A 124 -5.21 5.45 -20.69
CA TYR A 124 -6.27 5.43 -19.70
C TYR A 124 -5.77 4.95 -18.32
N SER A 125 -4.95 3.91 -18.29
CA SER A 125 -4.41 3.36 -17.04
C SER A 125 -3.64 4.42 -16.25
N GLN A 126 -2.83 5.25 -16.91
CA GLN A 126 -2.05 6.28 -16.23
C GLN A 126 -2.91 7.34 -15.56
N ILE A 127 -4.04 7.72 -16.14
CA ILE A 127 -4.94 8.72 -15.55
C ILE A 127 -6.00 8.13 -14.62
N ALA A 128 -6.22 6.80 -14.69
CA ALA A 128 -7.16 6.10 -13.81
C ALA A 128 -6.46 5.56 -12.54
N ASP A 129 -5.17 5.24 -12.64
CA ASP A 129 -4.41 4.61 -11.55
C ASP A 129 -3.59 5.61 -10.72
N VAL A 130 -3.52 6.87 -11.15
CA VAL A 130 -2.81 7.97 -10.46
C VAL A 130 -3.63 9.26 -10.50
N MET A 131 -3.64 10.00 -9.39
CA MET A 131 -4.28 11.31 -9.33
C MET A 131 -3.60 12.33 -10.25
N CYS A 132 -4.34 12.84 -11.24
CA CYS A 132 -3.82 13.75 -12.26
C CYS A 132 -3.44 15.13 -11.69
N ASN A 133 -4.20 15.66 -10.74
CA ASN A 133 -3.99 16.99 -10.15
C ASN A 133 -3.38 16.96 -8.74
N ARG A 134 -2.59 15.92 -8.43
CA ARG A 134 -1.93 15.70 -7.14
C ARG A 134 -1.18 16.91 -6.59
N LYS A 135 -0.57 17.72 -7.48
CA LYS A 135 0.17 18.90 -7.04
C LYS A 135 -0.70 19.88 -6.22
N ALA A 136 -1.97 20.04 -6.56
CA ALA A 136 -2.87 20.88 -5.80
C ALA A 136 -3.06 20.37 -4.36
N VAL A 137 -3.10 19.06 -4.16
CA VAL A 137 -3.16 18.44 -2.82
C VAL A 137 -1.85 18.68 -2.07
N TYR A 138 -0.71 18.48 -2.72
CA TYR A 138 0.61 18.69 -2.12
C TYR A 138 0.80 20.16 -1.68
N ASP A 139 0.39 21.11 -2.50
CA ASP A 139 0.47 22.54 -2.18
C ASP A 139 -0.37 22.89 -0.93
N LEU A 140 -1.55 22.28 -0.78
CA LEU A 140 -2.40 22.46 0.40
C LEU A 140 -1.80 21.79 1.66
N LEU A 141 -1.13 20.66 1.51
CA LEU A 141 -0.51 19.91 2.61
C LEU A 141 0.89 20.43 3.00
N ALA A 142 1.56 21.20 2.14
CA ALA A 142 2.94 21.66 2.37
C ALA A 142 3.20 22.31 3.74
N PRO A 143 2.23 23.04 4.37
CA PRO A 143 2.44 23.62 5.70
C PRO A 143 2.31 22.64 6.88
N TYR A 144 2.01 21.36 6.63
CA TYR A 144 1.67 20.37 7.67
C TYR A 144 2.64 19.18 7.64
N ASP A 145 2.76 18.51 8.76
CA ASP A 145 3.25 17.13 8.80
C ASP A 145 2.10 16.20 8.39
N ALA A 146 2.18 15.62 7.19
CA ALA A 146 1.06 14.94 6.58
C ALA A 146 1.40 13.53 6.11
N LEU A 147 0.39 12.66 6.19
CA LEU A 147 0.41 11.28 5.70
C LEU A 147 -0.77 11.05 4.77
N ILE A 148 -0.52 10.64 3.53
CA ILE A 148 -1.54 10.20 2.59
C ILE A 148 -1.65 8.67 2.65
N LEU A 149 -2.87 8.16 2.77
CA LEU A 149 -3.21 6.74 2.70
C LEU A 149 -4.02 6.48 1.45
N SER A 150 -3.53 5.59 0.60
CA SER A 150 -4.16 5.25 -0.68
C SER A 150 -4.21 3.73 -0.90
N GLY A 151 -4.92 3.30 -1.94
CA GLY A 151 -5.10 1.90 -2.30
C GLY A 151 -5.18 1.70 -3.81
N HIS A 152 -6.26 1.09 -4.30
CA HIS A 152 -6.62 0.98 -5.72
C HIS A 152 -5.78 0.01 -6.55
N THR A 153 -4.45 0.13 -6.51
CA THR A 153 -3.53 -0.58 -7.41
C THR A 153 -3.30 -2.04 -7.03
N HIS A 154 -3.73 -2.46 -5.84
CA HIS A 154 -3.45 -3.78 -5.28
C HIS A 154 -1.93 -4.07 -5.18
N THR A 155 -1.15 -3.03 -4.87
CA THR A 155 0.29 -3.10 -4.65
C THR A 155 0.65 -2.31 -3.39
N GLY A 156 1.76 -2.69 -2.74
CA GLY A 156 2.31 -1.93 -1.60
C GLY A 156 3.38 -0.95 -2.07
N ASN A 157 3.28 0.32 -1.66
CA ASN A 157 4.31 1.31 -1.94
C ASN A 157 4.33 2.41 -0.88
N ASN A 158 5.51 2.76 -0.37
CA ASN A 158 5.72 3.86 0.55
C ASN A 158 6.64 4.89 -0.08
N GLU A 159 6.16 6.11 -0.27
CA GLU A 159 6.89 7.19 -0.91
C GLU A 159 7.06 8.38 0.03
N ILE A 160 8.28 8.84 0.22
CA ILE A 160 8.59 10.12 0.86
C ILE A 160 8.53 11.18 -0.24
N ILE A 161 7.45 11.96 -0.24
CA ILE A 161 7.22 13.00 -1.26
C ILE A 161 8.02 14.27 -0.92
N THR A 162 7.97 14.66 0.35
CA THR A 162 8.80 15.75 0.92
C THR A 162 9.25 15.35 2.33
N GLU A 163 10.01 16.20 3.01
CA GLU A 163 10.41 15.96 4.40
C GLU A 163 9.21 15.83 5.36
N THR A 164 8.08 16.45 5.02
CA THR A 164 6.86 16.50 5.86
C THR A 164 5.67 15.81 5.24
N LEU A 165 5.81 15.19 4.07
CA LEU A 165 4.73 14.52 3.36
C LEU A 165 5.17 13.14 2.89
N MET A 166 4.47 12.12 3.36
CA MET A 166 4.63 10.72 2.96
C MET A 166 3.31 10.21 2.40
N GLU A 167 3.36 9.37 1.38
CA GLU A 167 2.23 8.55 0.93
C GLU A 167 2.50 7.07 1.17
N GLN A 168 1.48 6.37 1.60
CA GLN A 168 1.47 4.93 1.74
C GLN A 168 0.32 4.35 0.93
N ASN A 169 0.65 3.67 -0.16
CA ASN A 169 -0.28 2.86 -0.91
C ASN A 169 -0.29 1.44 -0.31
N VAL A 170 -1.47 0.99 0.13
CA VAL A 170 -1.61 -0.27 0.85
C VAL A 170 -2.09 -1.38 -0.08
N THR A 171 -1.56 -2.58 0.09
CA THR A 171 -2.03 -3.78 -0.61
C THR A 171 -3.51 -4.05 -0.35
N SER A 172 -4.11 -4.92 -1.16
CA SER A 172 -5.53 -5.25 -1.06
C SER A 172 -5.78 -6.48 -0.18
N LEU A 173 -6.83 -6.43 0.65
CA LEU A 173 -7.37 -7.61 1.34
C LEU A 173 -7.83 -8.70 0.36
N GLY A 174 -8.22 -8.34 -0.85
CA GLY A 174 -8.58 -9.27 -1.92
C GLY A 174 -7.39 -9.82 -2.71
N GLY A 175 -6.15 -9.51 -2.31
CA GLY A 175 -4.96 -9.89 -3.06
C GLY A 175 -5.04 -9.45 -4.52
N ALA A 176 -4.64 -10.33 -5.44
CA ALA A 176 -4.78 -10.10 -6.88
C ALA A 176 -6.21 -10.39 -7.36
N TRP A 177 -7.19 -9.60 -6.92
CA TRP A 177 -8.62 -9.76 -7.29
C TRP A 177 -9.16 -11.17 -7.04
N TRP A 178 -8.78 -11.76 -5.89
CA TRP A 178 -9.14 -13.15 -5.50
C TRP A 178 -8.69 -14.24 -6.50
N CYS A 179 -7.60 -13.99 -7.24
CA CYS A 179 -6.98 -14.96 -8.15
C CYS A 179 -5.82 -15.74 -7.51
N GLY A 180 -5.34 -15.30 -6.35
CA GLY A 180 -4.22 -15.92 -5.64
C GLY A 180 -4.06 -15.38 -4.23
N PRO A 181 -3.11 -15.94 -3.47
CA PRO A 181 -2.90 -15.60 -2.05
C PRO A 181 -2.15 -14.29 -1.83
N VAL A 182 -1.55 -13.72 -2.88
CA VAL A 182 -0.76 -12.49 -2.83
C VAL A 182 -1.27 -11.47 -3.82
N CYS A 183 -0.92 -10.22 -3.62
CA CYS A 183 -1.13 -9.14 -4.56
C CYS A 183 -0.25 -9.29 -5.80
N VAL A 184 -0.47 -8.48 -6.82
CA VAL A 184 0.24 -8.60 -8.11
C VAL A 184 1.72 -8.24 -8.05
N ASP A 185 2.16 -7.57 -6.98
CA ASP A 185 3.54 -7.23 -6.63
C ASP A 185 4.22 -8.25 -5.70
N GLY A 186 3.51 -9.30 -5.30
CA GLY A 186 4.00 -10.36 -4.39
C GLY A 186 3.74 -10.10 -2.91
N GLY A 187 3.29 -8.91 -2.53
CA GLY A 187 2.87 -8.64 -1.15
C GLY A 187 1.65 -9.48 -0.76
N PRO A 188 1.55 -9.97 0.49
CA PRO A 188 0.37 -10.68 0.95
C PRO A 188 -0.90 -9.83 0.85
N ALA A 189 -2.06 -10.46 0.72
CA ALA A 189 -3.32 -9.81 1.06
C ALA A 189 -3.24 -9.33 2.51
N GLY A 190 -3.54 -8.05 2.77
CA GLY A 190 -3.28 -7.50 4.10
C GLY A 190 -3.73 -6.06 4.28
N PHE A 191 -3.38 -5.51 5.43
CA PHE A 191 -3.70 -4.15 5.84
C PHE A 191 -2.58 -3.58 6.72
N LYS A 192 -2.63 -2.28 7.00
CA LYS A 192 -1.71 -1.64 7.94
C LYS A 192 -2.42 -1.26 9.24
N LEU A 193 -1.73 -1.49 10.34
CA LEU A 193 -2.13 -1.03 11.66
C LEU A 193 -1.32 0.22 12.00
N TYR A 194 -2.00 1.31 12.39
CA TYR A 194 -1.39 2.58 12.78
C TYR A 194 -1.61 2.84 14.25
N SER A 195 -0.58 3.32 14.92
CA SER A 195 -0.63 3.81 16.30
C SER A 195 -0.20 5.27 16.34
N PHE A 196 -1.00 6.11 16.99
CA PHE A 196 -0.72 7.53 17.16
C PHE A 196 -0.50 7.86 18.63
N ASP A 197 0.65 8.50 18.92
CA ASP A 197 0.93 9.14 20.21
C ASP A 197 1.10 10.65 19.99
N GLY A 198 0.06 11.41 20.29
CA GLY A 198 -0.01 12.80 19.91
C GLY A 198 0.00 12.98 18.39
N THR A 199 1.11 13.45 17.81
CA THR A 199 1.33 13.59 16.38
C THR A 199 2.28 12.54 15.81
N ASP A 200 2.97 11.80 16.67
CA ASP A 200 3.86 10.73 16.25
C ASP A 200 3.05 9.53 15.75
N VAL A 201 3.45 8.98 14.62
CA VAL A 201 2.79 7.83 14.03
C VAL A 201 3.76 6.67 13.84
N ARG A 202 3.33 5.49 14.24
CA ARG A 202 3.99 4.23 13.95
C ARG A 202 3.02 3.34 13.20
N TRP A 203 3.53 2.47 12.36
CA TRP A 203 2.70 1.54 11.60
C TRP A 203 3.39 0.20 11.43
N ARG A 204 2.59 -0.80 11.10
CA ARG A 204 3.04 -2.14 10.76
C ARG A 204 2.10 -2.73 9.72
N PHE A 205 2.65 -3.39 8.72
CA PHE A 205 1.86 -4.21 7.81
C PHE A 205 1.50 -5.55 8.46
N LEU A 206 0.28 -6.01 8.24
CA LEU A 206 -0.23 -7.29 8.69
C LEU A 206 -0.83 -8.03 7.50
N GLY A 207 -0.24 -9.17 7.16
CA GLY A 207 -0.79 -10.05 6.12
C GLY A 207 -1.92 -10.89 6.70
N CYS A 208 -2.96 -11.14 5.90
CA CYS A 208 -4.02 -12.08 6.25
C CYS A 208 -3.47 -13.50 6.31
N ASP A 209 -3.84 -14.22 7.36
CA ASP A 209 -3.43 -15.62 7.57
C ASP A 209 -1.91 -15.84 7.62
N THR A 210 -1.14 -14.80 7.94
CA THR A 210 0.32 -14.87 8.10
C THR A 210 0.73 -14.40 9.50
N PRO A 211 1.89 -14.85 10.01
CA PRO A 211 2.45 -14.32 11.25
C PRO A 211 2.68 -12.80 11.18
N ASP A 212 2.58 -12.13 12.31
CA ASP A 212 2.75 -10.67 12.42
C ASP A 212 4.15 -10.17 12.01
N ASP A 213 5.16 -11.03 12.14
CA ASP A 213 6.54 -10.76 11.77
C ASP A 213 6.89 -11.17 10.32
N TYR A 214 5.93 -11.69 9.57
CA TYR A 214 6.11 -12.01 8.16
C TYR A 214 6.07 -10.74 7.32
N GLN A 215 7.22 -10.06 7.23
CA GLN A 215 7.35 -8.76 6.57
C GLN A 215 8.05 -8.83 5.20
N MET A 216 8.56 -10.01 4.83
CA MET A 216 9.29 -10.21 3.58
C MET A 216 9.22 -11.66 3.12
N LYS A 217 9.66 -11.90 1.88
CA LYS A 217 9.91 -13.24 1.33
C LYS A 217 11.24 -13.28 0.62
N VAL A 218 12.08 -14.23 1.00
CA VAL A 218 13.39 -14.45 0.41
C VAL A 218 13.32 -15.54 -0.64
N TYR A 219 14.02 -15.32 -1.75
CA TYR A 219 14.21 -16.25 -2.86
C TYR A 219 15.70 -16.49 -3.07
N VAL A 220 16.14 -17.74 -3.01
CA VAL A 220 17.54 -18.11 -3.20
C VAL A 220 17.68 -18.86 -4.51
N ASP A 221 18.59 -18.39 -5.38
CA ASP A 221 18.90 -19.04 -6.67
C ASP A 221 17.64 -19.39 -7.48
N SER A 222 16.69 -18.47 -7.52
CA SER A 222 15.45 -18.72 -8.24
C SER A 222 15.69 -18.78 -9.76
N PRO A 223 14.84 -19.47 -10.54
CA PRO A 223 14.97 -19.51 -11.99
C PRO A 223 14.93 -18.12 -12.66
N TYR A 224 14.34 -17.15 -11.99
CA TYR A 224 14.22 -15.77 -12.47
C TYR A 224 15.45 -14.91 -12.13
N PHE A 225 16.20 -15.29 -11.08
CA PHE A 225 17.37 -14.58 -10.56
C PHE A 225 18.46 -15.61 -10.18
N PRO A 226 19.08 -16.28 -11.20
CA PRO A 226 20.07 -17.30 -10.94
C PRO A 226 21.37 -16.73 -10.37
N GLY A 227 21.89 -17.35 -9.31
CA GLY A 227 23.11 -16.91 -8.62
C GLY A 227 22.90 -15.73 -7.66
N GLU A 228 21.64 -15.35 -7.40
CA GLU A 228 21.31 -14.24 -6.50
C GLU A 228 20.40 -14.70 -5.34
N VAL A 229 20.49 -13.98 -4.23
CA VAL A 229 19.46 -13.90 -3.21
C VAL A 229 18.64 -12.64 -3.48
N VAL A 230 17.33 -12.84 -3.63
CA VAL A 230 16.36 -11.75 -3.83
C VAL A 230 15.38 -11.75 -2.68
N VAL A 231 15.01 -10.58 -2.18
CA VAL A 231 13.96 -10.41 -1.17
C VAL A 231 12.93 -9.39 -1.64
N ASN A 232 11.65 -9.69 -1.41
CA ASN A 232 10.55 -8.76 -1.55
C ASN A 232 10.09 -8.35 -0.15
N ILE A 233 10.01 -7.04 0.13
CA ILE A 233 9.69 -6.48 1.45
C ILE A 233 8.41 -5.65 1.34
N TRP A 234 7.33 -6.13 1.99
CA TRP A 234 5.97 -5.62 1.77
C TRP A 234 5.76 -4.15 2.12
N ASP A 235 6.39 -3.71 3.21
CA ASP A 235 6.18 -2.36 3.78
C ASP A 235 7.43 -1.49 3.73
N TYR A 236 8.34 -1.82 2.80
CA TYR A 236 9.59 -1.09 2.66
C TYR A 236 9.37 0.42 2.46
N ASP A 237 10.14 1.22 3.15
CA ASP A 237 10.34 2.63 2.86
C ASP A 237 11.84 2.99 2.85
N PRO A 238 12.24 4.17 2.29
CA PRO A 238 13.66 4.50 2.09
C PRO A 238 14.53 4.60 3.36
N LEU A 239 13.94 4.55 4.56
CA LEU A 239 14.69 4.57 5.82
C LEU A 239 15.00 3.16 6.36
N TRP A 240 14.53 2.12 5.70
CA TRP A 240 14.82 0.75 6.10
C TRP A 240 16.22 0.33 5.67
N LYS A 241 16.83 -0.60 6.43
CA LYS A 241 18.09 -1.25 6.07
C LYS A 241 17.81 -2.68 5.65
N VAL A 242 18.48 -3.12 4.60
CA VAL A 242 18.37 -4.48 4.07
C VAL A 242 19.76 -5.07 3.92
N GLU A 243 20.08 -6.09 4.72
CA GLU A 243 21.41 -6.63 4.87
C GLU A 243 21.40 -8.14 4.54
N TYR A 244 22.46 -8.58 3.87
CA TYR A 244 22.67 -9.98 3.51
C TYR A 244 23.85 -10.57 4.26
N PHE A 245 23.66 -11.80 4.77
CA PHE A 245 24.67 -12.54 5.54
C PHE A 245 24.83 -13.94 4.94
N GLU A 246 26.08 -14.46 4.96
CA GLU A 246 26.43 -15.84 4.70
C GLU A 246 27.19 -16.41 5.89
N ASP A 247 26.77 -17.60 6.34
CA ASP A 247 27.38 -18.32 7.48
C ASP A 247 27.56 -17.41 8.73
N GLY A 248 26.58 -16.52 8.97
CA GLY A 248 26.54 -15.61 10.09
C GLY A 248 27.40 -14.33 9.92
N VAL A 249 28.09 -14.16 8.79
CA VAL A 249 28.92 -12.99 8.49
C VAL A 249 28.20 -12.08 7.50
N LYS A 250 28.10 -10.76 7.81
CA LYS A 250 27.58 -9.79 6.86
C LYS A 250 28.40 -9.74 5.59
N VAL A 251 27.73 -9.95 4.44
CA VAL A 251 28.33 -9.86 3.11
C VAL A 251 28.21 -8.43 2.57
N CYS A 252 26.98 -7.88 2.56
CA CYS A 252 26.72 -6.55 2.02
C CYS A 252 25.39 -5.98 2.51
N ASP A 253 25.18 -4.68 2.24
CA ASP A 253 23.84 -4.11 2.11
C ASP A 253 23.29 -4.50 0.74
N MET A 254 22.03 -4.96 0.69
CA MET A 254 21.44 -5.43 -0.55
C MET A 254 21.10 -4.27 -1.49
N GLU A 255 21.26 -4.50 -2.80
CA GLU A 255 20.92 -3.54 -3.84
C GLU A 255 19.41 -3.54 -4.11
N ARG A 256 18.77 -2.38 -3.97
CA ARG A 256 17.37 -2.20 -4.39
C ARG A 256 17.26 -2.15 -5.91
N PHE A 257 16.28 -2.86 -6.46
CA PHE A 257 16.02 -2.84 -7.90
C PHE A 257 14.52 -2.95 -8.20
N GLU A 258 14.15 -2.60 -9.42
CA GLU A 258 12.81 -2.81 -9.93
C GLU A 258 12.73 -4.13 -10.69
N GLY A 259 11.72 -4.92 -10.38
CA GLY A 259 11.52 -6.23 -10.99
C GLY A 259 10.14 -6.79 -10.68
N LYS A 260 9.89 -8.00 -11.15
CA LYS A 260 8.69 -8.77 -10.82
C LYS A 260 9.02 -9.80 -9.76
N ASP A 261 8.13 -9.93 -8.79
CA ASP A 261 8.28 -10.93 -7.72
C ASP A 261 8.25 -12.36 -8.27
N PRO A 262 9.21 -13.24 -7.89
CA PRO A 262 9.28 -14.61 -8.39
C PRO A 262 8.02 -15.45 -8.15
N LEU A 263 7.36 -15.28 -7.00
CA LEU A 263 6.12 -16.00 -6.70
C LEU A 263 4.98 -15.54 -7.63
N THR A 264 4.86 -14.26 -7.90
CA THR A 264 3.83 -13.75 -8.81
C THR A 264 4.08 -14.18 -10.25
N LEU A 265 5.35 -14.26 -10.67
CA LEU A 265 5.72 -14.80 -11.98
C LEU A 265 5.26 -16.25 -12.15
N GLU A 266 5.34 -17.07 -11.10
CA GLU A 266 4.83 -18.45 -11.13
C GLU A 266 3.31 -18.53 -11.04
N LEU A 267 2.70 -17.80 -10.11
CA LEU A 267 1.26 -17.86 -9.87
C LEU A 267 0.43 -17.34 -11.04
N TYR A 268 0.92 -16.30 -11.72
CA TYR A 268 0.17 -15.58 -12.75
C TYR A 268 0.73 -15.77 -14.16
N LYS A 269 1.52 -16.84 -14.38
CA LYS A 269 2.16 -17.13 -15.67
C LYS A 269 1.17 -17.51 -16.77
N ASP A 270 0.03 -18.08 -16.40
CA ASP A 270 -1.04 -18.45 -17.34
C ASP A 270 -2.34 -17.70 -17.01
N PRO A 271 -2.55 -16.51 -17.59
CA PRO A 271 -3.77 -15.74 -17.34
C PRO A 271 -5.06 -16.47 -17.71
N SER A 272 -5.01 -17.43 -18.63
CA SER A 272 -6.20 -18.19 -19.07
C SER A 272 -6.75 -19.12 -17.99
N SER A 273 -5.90 -19.53 -17.05
CA SER A 273 -6.26 -20.37 -15.90
C SER A 273 -6.82 -19.59 -14.73
N LEU A 274 -6.72 -18.25 -14.75
CA LEU A 274 -7.11 -17.40 -13.65
C LEU A 274 -8.59 -16.99 -13.71
N LYS A 275 -9.19 -16.80 -12.54
CA LYS A 275 -10.55 -16.26 -12.42
C LYS A 275 -10.72 -14.90 -13.13
N ARG A 276 -9.61 -14.16 -13.28
CA ARG A 276 -9.52 -12.86 -13.93
C ARG A 276 -8.34 -12.87 -14.90
N SER A 277 -8.61 -12.92 -16.19
CA SER A 277 -7.60 -13.07 -17.24
C SER A 277 -6.66 -11.86 -17.42
N TRP A 278 -6.96 -10.72 -16.78
CA TRP A 278 -6.07 -9.55 -16.81
C TRP A 278 -5.04 -9.53 -15.68
N VAL A 279 -5.16 -10.42 -14.69
CA VAL A 279 -4.21 -10.50 -13.58
C VAL A 279 -2.88 -11.02 -14.09
N GLN A 280 -1.82 -10.30 -13.77
CA GLN A 280 -0.45 -10.64 -14.11
C GLN A 280 0.51 -10.05 -13.08
N ALA A 281 1.73 -10.58 -13.00
CA ALA A 281 2.79 -10.00 -12.20
C ALA A 281 3.14 -8.60 -12.71
N VAL A 282 3.24 -7.63 -11.80
CA VAL A 282 3.62 -6.25 -12.11
C VAL A 282 5.03 -5.94 -11.59
N LEU A 283 5.61 -4.84 -12.08
CA LEU A 283 6.86 -4.33 -11.54
C LEU A 283 6.64 -3.80 -10.12
N THR A 284 7.56 -4.14 -9.23
CA THR A 284 7.64 -3.58 -7.88
C THR A 284 9.05 -3.07 -7.60
N GLN A 285 9.15 -2.09 -6.72
CA GLN A 285 10.43 -1.53 -6.26
C GLN A 285 10.76 -1.95 -4.84
N ASN A 286 10.01 -2.92 -4.32
CA ASN A 286 10.23 -3.50 -3.00
C ASN A 286 11.19 -4.70 -3.04
N LEU A 287 11.86 -4.90 -4.19
CA LEU A 287 12.84 -5.97 -4.39
C LEU A 287 14.26 -5.49 -4.10
N PHE A 288 15.00 -6.37 -3.42
CA PHE A 288 16.42 -6.21 -3.16
C PHE A 288 17.15 -7.48 -3.57
N ARG A 289 18.42 -7.35 -3.98
CA ARG A 289 19.24 -8.47 -4.40
C ARG A 289 20.67 -8.38 -3.89
N ALA A 290 21.30 -9.55 -3.78
CA ALA A 290 22.73 -9.71 -3.57
C ALA A 290 23.20 -10.94 -4.32
N ALA A 291 24.44 -10.90 -4.83
CA ALA A 291 25.10 -12.10 -5.36
C ALA A 291 25.36 -13.07 -4.22
N MET A 292 25.12 -14.38 -4.45
CA MET A 292 25.35 -15.40 -3.43
C MET A 292 26.61 -16.21 -3.71
N SER A 293 27.31 -16.65 -2.66
CA SER A 293 28.32 -17.67 -2.74
C SER A 293 27.68 -19.07 -2.86
N ARG A 294 28.20 -19.91 -3.75
CA ARG A 294 27.73 -21.31 -3.86
C ARG A 294 28.18 -22.17 -2.68
N ASP A 295 29.24 -21.77 -2.00
CA ASP A 295 29.86 -22.53 -0.91
C ASP A 295 29.25 -22.21 0.46
N ALA A 296 28.44 -21.15 0.58
CA ALA A 296 27.78 -20.79 1.81
C ALA A 296 26.76 -21.85 2.24
N LYS A 297 26.81 -22.24 3.53
CA LYS A 297 25.92 -23.26 4.11
C LYS A 297 24.59 -22.67 4.58
N SER A 298 24.64 -21.44 5.04
CA SER A 298 23.45 -20.69 5.49
C SER A 298 23.45 -19.29 4.91
N ARG A 299 22.24 -18.78 4.66
CA ARG A 299 22.00 -17.44 4.16
C ARG A 299 20.93 -16.80 5.01
N GLU A 300 21.13 -15.53 5.34
CA GLU A 300 20.16 -14.72 6.09
C GLU A 300 19.97 -13.40 5.37
N VAL A 301 18.73 -12.99 5.19
CA VAL A 301 18.38 -11.62 4.90
C VAL A 301 17.83 -11.01 6.17
N ARG A 302 18.43 -9.91 6.60
CA ARG A 302 18.03 -9.15 7.79
C ARG A 302 17.57 -7.77 7.38
N VAL A 303 16.40 -7.40 7.84
CA VAL A 303 15.76 -6.12 7.54
C VAL A 303 15.53 -5.38 8.85
N THR A 304 15.90 -4.10 8.88
CA THR A 304 15.58 -3.22 10.02
C THR A 304 14.68 -2.11 9.53
N ASP A 305 13.46 -2.01 10.09
CA ASP A 305 12.52 -0.96 9.72
C ASP A 305 12.92 0.40 10.33
N ARG A 306 12.21 1.45 9.95
CA ARG A 306 12.46 2.82 10.45
C ARG A 306 12.25 2.96 11.96
N PHE A 307 11.54 2.04 12.59
CA PHE A 307 11.24 2.05 14.02
C PHE A 307 12.21 1.20 14.83
N GLY A 308 13.19 0.55 14.16
CA GLY A 308 14.20 -0.30 14.78
C GLY A 308 13.79 -1.75 14.99
N ASN A 309 12.61 -2.17 14.47
CA ASN A 309 12.25 -3.58 14.49
C ASN A 309 13.10 -4.36 13.48
N VAL A 310 13.52 -5.56 13.87
CA VAL A 310 14.39 -6.41 13.04
C VAL A 310 13.61 -7.65 12.64
N TYR A 311 13.63 -7.95 11.35
CA TYR A 311 13.05 -9.14 10.74
C TYR A 311 14.14 -9.93 10.04
N SER A 312 14.15 -11.25 10.19
CA SER A 312 15.15 -12.11 9.54
C SER A 312 14.49 -13.33 8.91
N GLU A 313 14.91 -13.65 7.69
CA GLU A 313 14.54 -14.90 7.01
C GLU A 313 15.80 -15.66 6.63
N TYR A 314 15.80 -16.95 6.95
CA TYR A 314 16.95 -17.86 6.77
C TYR A 314 16.67 -18.88 5.68
N SER A 315 17.71 -19.20 4.90
CA SER A 315 17.69 -20.31 3.94
C SER A 315 18.98 -21.12 4.08
N GLY A 316 18.85 -22.45 4.15
CA GLY A 316 19.97 -23.39 4.25
C GLY A 316 19.82 -24.38 5.41
N THR A 317 20.76 -25.31 5.53
CA THR A 317 20.84 -26.20 6.69
C THR A 317 21.37 -25.41 7.89
N THR A 318 20.46 -24.94 8.72
CA THR A 318 20.84 -24.29 9.98
C THR A 318 21.08 -25.34 11.05
N ASP A 319 22.30 -25.42 11.56
CA ASP A 319 22.49 -25.48 13.00
C ASP A 319 22.19 -24.06 13.53
N ALA A 320 20.93 -23.60 13.40
CA ALA A 320 20.49 -22.35 14.01
C ALA A 320 20.70 -22.50 15.50
N PRO A 321 21.39 -21.58 16.20
CA PRO A 321 21.26 -21.53 17.63
C PRO A 321 19.75 -21.44 17.91
N ALA A 322 19.24 -22.39 18.71
CA ALA A 322 17.86 -22.38 19.16
C ALA A 322 17.55 -20.95 19.54
N THR A 323 16.62 -20.33 18.81
CA THR A 323 16.17 -18.97 19.10
C THR A 323 15.76 -18.99 20.55
N GLY A 324 16.62 -18.42 21.39
CA GLY A 324 16.25 -18.13 22.76
C GLY A 324 14.91 -17.41 22.64
N GLU A 325 13.95 -17.82 23.47
CA GLU A 325 12.63 -17.27 23.59
C GLU A 325 12.69 -15.78 23.26
N GLY A 326 12.13 -15.45 22.09
CA GLY A 326 12.04 -14.06 21.68
C GLY A 326 11.31 -13.35 22.80
N THR A 327 12.05 -12.61 23.60
CA THR A 327 11.44 -11.58 24.42
C THR A 327 10.80 -10.64 23.40
N SER A 328 9.51 -10.86 23.17
CA SER A 328 8.63 -9.93 22.50
C SER A 328 8.57 -8.66 23.33
N GLY A 329 9.60 -7.87 23.25
CA GLY A 329 9.65 -6.50 23.71
C GLY A 329 8.97 -5.57 22.70
N ALA A 330 7.88 -6.02 22.10
CA ALA A 330 6.96 -5.10 21.49
C ALA A 330 6.32 -4.32 22.63
N ALA A 331 6.71 -3.07 22.80
CA ALA A 331 5.93 -2.16 23.62
C ALA A 331 4.47 -2.24 23.14
N PRO A 332 3.48 -2.32 24.03
CA PRO A 332 2.09 -2.35 23.62
C PRO A 332 1.81 -1.13 22.76
N LEU A 333 1.15 -1.38 21.60
CA LEU A 333 0.65 -0.35 20.70
C LEU A 333 -0.43 0.47 21.41
#